data_95d2698de17afc4c9f188af2278489a4
#
_entry.id   95d2698de17afc4c9f188af2278489a4
#
_cell.length_a   1.000
_cell.length_b   1.000
_cell.length_c   1.000
_cell.angle_alpha   90.00
_cell.angle_beta   90.00
_cell.angle_gamma   90.00
#
_symmetry.space_group_name_H-M   'P 1'
#
loop_
_entity.id
_entity.type
_entity.pdbx_description
1 polymer ?
#
loop_
_entity_poly.entity_id
_entity_poly.type
_entity_poly.pdbx_seq_one_letter_code
_entity_poly.pdbx_strand_id
1 'polypeptide(L)'
;MRLIIVGCEYSGKTTLVNEIVKWRNELMGTPTPKGIVEYHDHFTLPWVGHWDEISEKDLATFMSLGPELKEMFQRYQFAYHLENQLYDDSDHILVGFHIEEAVYAPRYYGYGGHKEYGDRKGLARHIDSEIAKKSTGYGTNFVKGNP
;
A
#
# COMPACT_ATOMS: atom_id res chain seq x y z
N MET A 1 4.57 11.00 10.27
CA MET A 1 4.54 9.55 10.54
C MET A 1 4.40 8.81 9.23
N ARG A 2 5.17 7.73 9.02
CA ARG A 2 5.07 6.91 7.81
C ARG A 2 5.10 5.46 8.23
N LEU A 3 4.06 4.70 7.90
CA LEU A 3 3.89 3.32 8.35
C LEU A 3 3.48 2.43 7.17
N ILE A 4 3.94 1.19 7.20
CA ILE A 4 3.42 0.10 6.38
C ILE A 4 2.90 -0.97 7.36
N ILE A 5 1.61 -1.27 7.28
CA ILE A 5 0.95 -2.23 8.14
C ILE A 5 0.63 -3.48 7.32
N VAL A 6 1.22 -4.60 7.70
CA VAL A 6 1.04 -5.89 7.02
C VAL A 6 0.48 -6.93 7.97
N GLY A 7 -0.34 -7.82 7.46
CA GLY A 7 -0.92 -8.92 8.23
C GLY A 7 -1.89 -9.76 7.40
N CYS A 8 -2.27 -10.90 7.93
CA CYS A 8 -3.26 -11.74 7.26
C CYS A 8 -4.64 -11.06 7.20
N GLU A 9 -5.50 -11.53 6.30
CA GLU A 9 -6.91 -11.15 6.30
C GLU A 9 -7.52 -11.39 7.69
N TYR A 10 -8.43 -10.50 8.09
CA TYR A 10 -9.11 -10.54 9.40
C TYR A 10 -8.20 -10.43 10.62
N SER A 11 -6.93 -10.07 10.47
CA SER A 11 -6.01 -9.88 11.61
C SER A 11 -6.20 -8.58 12.38
N GLY A 12 -7.17 -7.74 12.01
CA GLY A 12 -7.46 -6.47 12.68
C GLY A 12 -6.63 -5.28 12.15
N LYS A 13 -6.04 -5.37 10.98
CA LYS A 13 -5.26 -4.27 10.36
C LYS A 13 -6.04 -2.94 10.35
N THR A 14 -7.25 -2.96 9.83
CA THR A 14 -8.10 -1.76 9.76
C THR A 14 -8.41 -1.18 11.15
N THR A 15 -8.68 -2.05 12.13
CA THR A 15 -8.89 -1.61 13.51
C THR A 15 -7.64 -0.92 14.06
N LEU A 16 -6.47 -1.52 13.83
CA LEU A 16 -5.18 -0.96 14.25
C LEU A 16 -4.92 0.39 13.58
N VAL A 17 -5.16 0.51 12.28
CA VAL A 17 -5.02 1.79 11.54
C VAL A 17 -5.89 2.87 12.18
N ASN A 18 -7.17 2.58 12.41
CA ASN A 18 -8.10 3.53 13.02
C ASN A 18 -7.63 4.00 14.40
N GLU A 19 -7.12 3.09 15.23
CA GLU A 19 -6.59 3.45 16.55
C GLU A 19 -5.29 4.27 16.45
N ILE A 20 -4.41 3.98 15.49
CA ILE A 20 -3.20 4.77 15.24
C ILE A 20 -3.57 6.19 14.79
N VAL A 21 -4.51 6.32 13.86
CA VAL A 21 -4.98 7.62 13.37
C VAL A 21 -5.58 8.44 14.52
N LYS A 22 -6.42 7.82 15.33
CA LYS A 22 -7.02 8.46 16.51
C LYS A 22 -5.95 8.92 17.49
N TRP A 23 -5.06 8.03 17.91
CA TRP A 23 -3.94 8.32 18.80
C TRP A 23 -3.07 9.48 18.29
N ARG A 24 -2.72 9.43 16.98
CA ARG A 24 -1.90 10.47 16.34
C ARG A 24 -2.59 11.84 16.41
N ASN A 25 -3.88 11.89 16.10
CA ASN A 25 -4.67 13.12 16.11
C ASN A 25 -4.83 13.68 17.52
N GLU A 26 -5.02 12.82 18.51
CA GLU A 26 -5.17 13.24 19.93
C GLU A 26 -3.87 13.82 20.49
N LEU A 27 -2.72 13.22 20.20
CA LEU A 27 -1.43 13.64 20.78
C LEU A 27 -0.73 14.77 20.03
N MET A 28 -0.85 14.82 18.72
CA MET A 28 -0.07 15.72 17.87
C MET A 28 -0.94 16.69 17.06
N GLY A 29 -2.25 16.63 17.26
CA GLY A 29 -3.22 17.35 16.44
C GLY A 29 -3.37 16.77 15.03
N THR A 30 -4.46 17.08 14.37
CA THR A 30 -4.69 16.65 12.99
C THR A 30 -3.71 17.35 12.07
N PRO A 31 -2.92 16.60 11.26
CA PRO A 31 -2.00 17.21 10.31
C PRO A 31 -2.78 18.06 9.28
N THR A 32 -2.33 19.26 9.06
CA THR A 32 -2.93 20.15 8.06
C THR A 32 -2.00 20.31 6.87
N PRO A 33 -2.52 20.53 5.68
CA PRO A 33 -3.95 20.64 5.31
C PRO A 33 -4.61 19.30 4.95
N LYS A 34 -3.87 18.20 4.85
CA LYS A 34 -4.34 16.96 4.21
C LYS A 34 -4.73 15.84 5.18
N GLY A 35 -4.48 15.98 6.48
CA GLY A 35 -4.69 14.88 7.42
C GLY A 35 -3.69 13.74 7.26
N ILE A 36 -4.03 12.58 7.83
CA ILE A 36 -3.30 11.34 7.63
C ILE A 36 -3.85 10.69 6.37
N VAL A 37 -2.96 10.30 5.47
CA VAL A 37 -3.33 9.66 4.22
C VAL A 37 -3.22 8.15 4.41
N GLU A 38 -4.31 7.45 4.16
CA GLU A 38 -4.39 5.99 4.21
C GLU A 38 -4.50 5.43 2.80
N TYR A 39 -3.68 4.43 2.49
CA TYR A 39 -3.74 3.69 1.24
C TYR A 39 -3.93 2.22 1.53
N HIS A 40 -5.03 1.68 1.06
CA HIS A 40 -5.21 0.25 0.94
C HIS A 40 -4.60 -0.25 -0.38
N ASP A 41 -4.08 -1.45 -0.34
CA ASP A 41 -3.12 -1.96 -1.33
C ASP A 41 -3.67 -2.23 -2.72
N HIS A 42 -4.97 -2.42 -2.90
CA HIS A 42 -5.52 -2.76 -4.20
C HIS A 42 -6.96 -2.28 -4.40
N PHE A 43 -7.36 -2.20 -5.68
CA PHE A 43 -8.73 -1.88 -6.10
C PHE A 43 -9.26 -0.53 -5.63
N THR A 44 -8.36 0.40 -5.37
CA THR A 44 -8.69 1.78 -5.05
C THR A 44 -8.29 2.71 -6.18
N LEU A 45 -8.98 3.83 -6.30
CA LEU A 45 -8.56 4.89 -7.20
C LEU A 45 -7.39 5.65 -6.57
N PRO A 46 -6.28 5.84 -7.30
CA PRO A 46 -5.19 6.69 -6.83
C PRO A 46 -5.68 8.12 -6.62
N TRP A 47 -5.65 8.59 -5.39
CA TRP A 47 -6.11 9.92 -5.03
C TRP A 47 -5.20 10.56 -3.97
N VAL A 48 -5.01 11.87 -4.05
CA VAL A 48 -4.24 12.61 -3.07
C VAL A 48 -5.17 13.05 -1.93
N GLY A 49 -4.98 12.50 -0.76
CA GLY A 49 -5.68 12.87 0.46
C GLY A 49 -6.65 11.82 1.00
N HIS A 50 -7.23 10.99 0.17
CA HIS A 50 -8.01 9.82 0.56
C HIS A 50 -8.05 8.81 -0.58
N TRP A 51 -8.62 7.66 -0.33
CA TRP A 51 -8.80 6.61 -1.31
C TRP A 51 -10.29 6.35 -1.55
N ASP A 52 -10.62 6.03 -2.79
CA ASP A 52 -11.96 5.63 -3.19
C ASP A 52 -11.93 4.20 -3.72
N GLU A 53 -12.86 3.38 -3.26
CA GLU A 53 -13.06 2.05 -3.81
C GLU A 53 -13.73 2.14 -5.19
N ILE A 54 -13.30 1.26 -6.09
CA ILE A 54 -14.00 1.11 -7.37
C ILE A 54 -15.33 0.38 -7.17
N SER A 55 -16.28 0.61 -8.08
CA SER A 55 -17.58 -0.06 -8.03
C SER A 55 -17.44 -1.60 -8.11
N GLU A 56 -18.38 -2.34 -7.53
CA GLU A 56 -18.41 -3.81 -7.63
C GLU A 56 -18.38 -4.28 -9.09
N LYS A 57 -19.07 -3.57 -9.98
CA LYS A 57 -19.09 -3.86 -11.42
C LYS A 57 -17.70 -3.72 -12.05
N ASP A 58 -17.01 -2.65 -11.73
CA ASP A 58 -15.67 -2.40 -12.28
C ASP A 58 -14.64 -3.33 -11.66
N LEU A 59 -14.78 -3.65 -10.38
CA LEU A 59 -13.99 -4.69 -9.73
C LEU A 59 -14.17 -6.04 -10.42
N ALA A 60 -15.41 -6.47 -10.69
CA ALA A 60 -15.67 -7.71 -11.40
C ALA A 60 -15.07 -7.70 -12.81
N THR A 61 -15.14 -6.55 -13.49
CA THR A 61 -14.51 -6.37 -14.81
C THR A 61 -12.99 -6.47 -14.70
N PHE A 62 -12.38 -5.79 -13.76
CA PHE A 62 -10.94 -5.86 -13.49
C PHE A 62 -10.50 -7.30 -13.18
N MET A 63 -11.24 -8.01 -12.34
CA MET A 63 -10.93 -9.40 -11.98
C MET A 63 -11.02 -10.36 -13.17
N SER A 64 -11.79 -10.03 -14.21
CA SER A 64 -11.89 -10.80 -15.46
C SER A 64 -10.74 -10.53 -16.43
N LEU A 65 -9.93 -9.51 -16.23
CA LEU A 65 -8.77 -9.20 -17.07
C LEU A 65 -7.71 -10.31 -17.05
N GLY A 66 -6.94 -10.39 -18.11
CA GLY A 66 -5.78 -11.24 -18.17
C GLY A 66 -4.70 -10.85 -17.15
N PRO A 67 -3.83 -11.78 -16.75
CA PRO A 67 -2.84 -11.55 -15.70
C PRO A 67 -1.86 -10.41 -16.00
N GLU A 68 -1.52 -10.21 -17.26
CA GLU A 68 -0.62 -9.14 -17.70
C GLU A 68 -1.23 -7.74 -17.46
N LEU A 69 -2.52 -7.58 -17.76
CA LEU A 69 -3.22 -6.33 -17.55
C LEU A 69 -3.37 -6.03 -16.05
N LYS A 70 -3.72 -7.02 -15.24
CA LYS A 70 -3.76 -6.88 -13.78
C LYS A 70 -2.41 -6.47 -13.22
N GLU A 71 -1.33 -7.12 -13.68
CA GLU A 71 0.04 -6.79 -13.29
C GLU A 71 0.42 -5.36 -13.67
N MET A 72 0.03 -4.92 -14.86
CA MET A 72 0.29 -3.56 -15.33
C MET A 72 -0.41 -2.52 -14.44
N PHE A 73 -1.68 -2.72 -14.13
CA PHE A 73 -2.42 -1.83 -13.24
C PHE A 73 -1.79 -1.75 -11.85
N GLN A 74 -1.43 -2.90 -11.30
CA GLN A 74 -0.81 -2.97 -9.98
C GLN A 74 0.53 -2.23 -9.93
N ARG A 75 1.34 -2.34 -10.98
CA ARG A 75 2.60 -1.61 -11.07
C ARG A 75 2.40 -0.11 -11.16
N TYR A 76 1.40 0.36 -11.89
CA TYR A 76 1.05 1.78 -11.91
C TYR A 76 0.57 2.27 -10.54
N GLN A 77 -0.19 1.47 -9.82
CA GLN A 77 -0.62 1.79 -8.48
C GLN A 77 0.56 1.91 -7.51
N PHE A 78 1.49 0.97 -7.54
CA PHE A 78 2.72 1.07 -6.74
C PHE A 78 3.54 2.31 -7.10
N ALA A 79 3.76 2.58 -8.38
CA ALA A 79 4.50 3.75 -8.82
C ALA A 79 3.83 5.05 -8.33
N TYR A 80 2.52 5.15 -8.45
CA TYR A 80 1.75 6.29 -7.97
C TYR A 80 1.93 6.50 -6.45
N HIS A 81 1.83 5.43 -5.66
CA HIS A 81 1.98 5.52 -4.20
C HIS A 81 3.42 5.81 -3.75
N LEU A 82 4.40 5.67 -4.64
CA LEU A 82 5.79 6.01 -4.39
C LEU A 82 6.18 7.42 -4.89
N GLU A 83 5.26 8.16 -5.47
CA GLU A 83 5.51 9.52 -5.93
C GLU A 83 5.94 10.43 -4.79
N ASN A 84 6.88 11.32 -5.08
CA ASN A 84 7.46 12.24 -4.08
C ASN A 84 6.42 13.10 -3.38
N GLN A 85 5.42 13.57 -4.12
CA GLN A 85 4.35 14.41 -3.58
C GLN A 85 3.52 13.73 -2.48
N LEU A 86 3.49 12.41 -2.46
CA LEU A 86 2.80 11.64 -1.43
C LEU A 86 3.67 11.41 -0.20
N TYR A 87 4.99 11.39 -0.39
CA TYR A 87 5.95 11.10 0.67
C TYR A 87 6.47 12.34 1.40
N ASP A 88 6.52 13.49 0.74
CA ASP A 88 7.26 14.63 1.27
C ASP A 88 6.50 15.43 2.34
N ASP A 89 5.17 15.50 2.26
CA ASP A 89 4.41 16.52 3.01
C ASP A 89 3.35 15.98 3.99
N SER A 90 3.16 14.68 4.13
CA SER A 90 2.08 14.16 4.96
C SER A 90 2.43 12.88 5.70
N ASP A 91 1.75 12.67 6.81
CA ASP A 91 1.71 11.38 7.46
C ASP A 91 0.97 10.40 6.56
N HIS A 92 1.52 9.20 6.36
CA HIS A 92 0.85 8.18 5.57
C HIS A 92 0.92 6.79 6.20
N ILE A 93 -0.12 6.01 5.95
CA ILE A 93 -0.24 4.62 6.33
C ILE A 93 -0.56 3.83 5.06
N LEU A 94 0.33 2.90 4.71
CA LEU A 94 0.14 1.93 3.64
C LEU A 94 -0.31 0.61 4.27
N VAL A 95 -1.45 0.10 3.86
CA VAL A 95 -2.01 -1.15 4.40
C VAL A 95 -1.82 -2.26 3.39
N GLY A 96 -1.05 -3.29 3.76
CA GLY A 96 -0.71 -4.42 2.89
C GLY A 96 0.38 -4.10 1.89
N PHE A 97 0.07 -3.26 0.97
CA PHE A 97 0.93 -2.74 -0.08
C PHE A 97 1.72 -3.85 -0.80
N HIS A 98 2.96 -3.59 -1.21
CA HIS A 98 3.78 -4.51 -2.01
C HIS A 98 4.12 -5.84 -1.31
N ILE A 99 4.10 -5.86 0.02
CA ILE A 99 4.44 -7.07 0.79
C ILE A 99 3.31 -8.08 0.72
N GLU A 100 2.08 -7.64 0.96
CA GLU A 100 0.91 -8.53 0.86
C GLU A 100 0.66 -8.93 -0.59
N GLU A 101 0.78 -8.00 -1.52
CA GLU A 101 0.62 -8.26 -2.95
C GLU A 101 1.62 -9.31 -3.49
N ALA A 102 2.82 -9.39 -2.93
CA ALA A 102 3.77 -10.46 -3.28
C ALA A 102 3.23 -11.86 -2.95
N VAL A 103 2.26 -11.95 -2.04
CA VAL A 103 1.63 -13.21 -1.61
C VAL A 103 0.25 -13.38 -2.23
N TYR A 104 -0.60 -12.36 -2.14
CA TYR A 104 -2.01 -12.46 -2.52
C TYR A 104 -2.21 -12.45 -4.03
N ALA A 105 -1.48 -11.63 -4.78
CA ALA A 105 -1.63 -11.54 -6.21
C ALA A 105 -1.52 -12.89 -6.95
N PRO A 106 -0.46 -13.70 -6.72
CA PRO A 106 -0.35 -14.99 -7.39
C PRO A 106 -1.29 -16.07 -6.83
N ARG A 107 -1.72 -15.94 -5.58
CA ARG A 107 -2.53 -16.98 -4.93
C ARG A 107 -4.03 -16.80 -5.16
N TYR A 108 -4.50 -15.56 -5.15
CA TYR A 108 -5.94 -15.26 -5.09
C TYR A 108 -6.43 -14.46 -6.28
N TYR A 109 -5.56 -13.64 -6.89
CA TYR A 109 -5.99 -12.73 -7.95
C TYR A 109 -5.51 -13.14 -9.34
N GLY A 110 -4.73 -14.22 -9.45
CA GLY A 110 -4.32 -14.83 -10.71
C GLY A 110 -3.33 -14.01 -11.54
N TYR A 111 -2.50 -13.17 -10.89
CA TYR A 111 -1.42 -12.43 -11.55
C TYR A 111 -0.16 -12.39 -10.68
N GLY A 112 0.94 -11.89 -11.22
CA GLY A 112 2.20 -11.77 -10.46
C GLY A 112 2.98 -13.07 -10.24
N GLY A 113 2.47 -14.21 -10.72
CA GLY A 113 3.12 -15.52 -10.61
C GLY A 113 3.78 -16.03 -11.89
N HIS A 114 3.63 -15.33 -12.99
CA HIS A 114 4.20 -15.71 -14.27
C HIS A 114 5.69 -15.41 -14.36
N LYS A 115 6.48 -16.39 -14.79
CA LYS A 115 7.95 -16.27 -14.87
C LYS A 115 8.43 -15.17 -15.81
N GLU A 116 7.64 -14.82 -16.81
CA GLU A 116 8.03 -13.87 -17.86
C GLU A 116 7.83 -12.40 -17.46
N TYR A 117 6.89 -12.08 -16.57
CA TYR A 117 6.60 -10.70 -16.14
C TYR A 117 6.20 -10.55 -14.67
N GLY A 118 6.31 -11.62 -13.90
CA GLY A 118 5.79 -11.65 -12.54
C GLY A 118 6.81 -11.98 -11.47
N ASP A 119 8.04 -11.46 -11.51
CA ASP A 119 8.94 -11.57 -10.36
C ASP A 119 8.47 -10.65 -9.23
N ARG A 120 7.43 -11.12 -8.51
CA ARG A 120 6.87 -10.38 -7.36
C ARG A 120 7.87 -10.18 -6.24
N LYS A 121 8.79 -11.11 -6.03
CA LYS A 121 9.85 -10.96 -5.03
C LYS A 121 10.87 -9.90 -5.46
N GLY A 122 11.21 -9.86 -6.74
CA GLY A 122 12.07 -8.82 -7.30
C GLY A 122 11.39 -7.45 -7.24
N LEU A 123 10.11 -7.37 -7.59
CA LEU A 123 9.33 -6.14 -7.50
C LEU A 123 9.23 -5.65 -6.04
N ALA A 124 8.94 -6.54 -5.10
CA ALA A 124 8.87 -6.17 -3.67
C ALA A 124 10.21 -5.62 -3.17
N ARG A 125 11.33 -6.28 -3.48
CA ARG A 125 12.67 -5.77 -3.13
C ARG A 125 13.00 -4.42 -3.79
N HIS A 126 12.55 -4.22 -5.03
CA HIS A 126 12.70 -2.93 -5.70
C HIS A 126 11.92 -1.83 -4.97
N ILE A 127 10.67 -2.08 -4.62
CA ILE A 127 9.83 -1.14 -3.86
C ILE A 127 10.44 -0.84 -2.49
N ASP A 128 10.91 -1.85 -1.76
CA ASP A 128 11.63 -1.67 -0.49
C ASP A 128 12.84 -0.74 -0.66
N SER A 129 13.60 -0.93 -1.74
CA SER A 129 14.76 -0.07 -2.05
C SER A 129 14.35 1.37 -2.33
N GLU A 130 13.25 1.60 -3.05
CA GLU A 130 12.75 2.95 -3.32
C GLU A 130 12.24 3.63 -2.04
N ILE A 131 11.52 2.90 -1.20
CA ILE A 131 11.08 3.39 0.12
C ILE A 131 12.27 3.75 0.98
N ALA A 132 13.29 2.90 1.04
CA ALA A 132 14.51 3.15 1.81
C ALA A 132 15.24 4.41 1.34
N LYS A 133 15.38 4.63 0.03
CA LYS A 133 15.98 5.84 -0.53
C LYS A 133 15.24 7.11 -0.11
N LYS A 134 13.92 7.06 -0.11
CA LYS A 134 13.06 8.19 0.28
C LYS A 134 13.04 8.41 1.79
N SER A 135 13.32 7.36 2.57
CA SER A 135 13.32 7.39 4.03
C SER A 135 14.65 7.83 4.64
N THR A 136 15.74 7.87 3.88
CA THR A 136 17.08 8.22 4.39
C THR A 136 17.24 9.67 4.86
N GLY A 137 16.22 10.50 4.70
CA GLY A 137 16.10 11.80 5.37
C GLY A 137 15.54 11.72 6.80
N TYR A 138 15.01 10.56 7.24
CA TYR A 138 14.38 10.36 8.55
C TYR A 138 14.65 8.93 9.01
N GLY A 139 15.14 8.76 10.22
CA GLY A 139 15.53 7.45 10.75
C GLY A 139 14.41 6.40 10.68
N THR A 140 14.68 5.29 10.02
CA THR A 140 13.78 4.13 9.94
C THR A 140 13.93 3.27 11.18
N ASN A 141 12.92 3.22 12.00
CA ASN A 141 12.81 2.22 13.05
C ASN A 141 11.89 1.08 12.58
N PHE A 142 12.47 -0.06 12.24
CA PHE A 142 11.70 -1.28 12.01
C PHE A 142 11.34 -1.91 13.37
N VAL A 143 10.08 -1.90 13.73
CA VAL A 143 9.58 -2.68 14.85
C VAL A 143 9.24 -4.08 14.33
N LYS A 144 10.09 -5.06 14.62
CA LYS A 144 9.74 -6.47 14.43
C LYS A 144 8.80 -6.88 15.57
N GLY A 145 7.56 -7.20 15.24
CA GLY A 145 6.70 -7.93 16.15
C GLY A 145 7.31 -9.31 16.44
N ASN A 146 7.46 -9.66 17.69
CA ASN A 146 7.81 -11.04 18.07
C ASN A 146 6.60 -11.95 17.80
N PRO A 147 6.85 -13.22 17.40
CA PRO A 147 5.80 -14.19 17.14
C PRO A 147 4.99 -14.53 18.39
#